data_376821415a72624c1d6fa651c011f2d8
#
_entry.id   376821415a72624c1d6fa651c011f2d8
#
_cell.length_a   1.000
_cell.length_b   1.000
_cell.length_c   1.000
_cell.angle_alpha   90.00
_cell.angle_beta   90.00
_cell.angle_gamma   90.00
#
_symmetry.space_group_name_H-M   'P 1'
#
loop_
_entity.id
_entity.type
_entity.pdbx_description
1 polymer ?
#
loop_
_entity_poly.entity_id
_entity_poly.type
_entity_poly.pdbx_seq_one_letter_code
_entity_poly.pdbx_strand_id
1 'polypeptide(L)'
;IMKLTKLCPHVEISTCTALVPDLFNMLKQNDIDILYFLDEKIYFPEWIKVLEQPEKSFFVASAASPLAKMKQISIERLLQEPLFLTEKGISYRYAMEQFLAAKGYELHPFWEVGNTDVITRLLLKNNGISFLPEYVVREYVRSGQLVVLDTECPEIVMWSQLVYHRNKSVTPQMNLFLEVILKHIGQLKE
;
A
#
# COMPACT_ATOMS: atom_id res chain seq x y z
N ILE A 1 8.26 -15.34 -1.51
CA ILE A 1 7.64 -16.67 -1.58
C ILE A 1 8.56 -17.65 -2.31
N MET A 2 9.01 -17.42 -3.56
CA MET A 2 9.89 -18.32 -4.33
C MET A 2 11.17 -18.78 -3.61
N LYS A 3 11.76 -17.98 -2.71
CA LYS A 3 12.88 -18.44 -1.86
C LYS A 3 12.43 -19.42 -0.78
N LEU A 4 11.25 -19.22 -0.21
CA LEU A 4 10.69 -20.09 0.83
C LEU A 4 10.34 -21.48 0.31
N THR A 5 9.74 -21.58 -0.87
CA THR A 5 9.42 -22.86 -1.48
C THR A 5 10.66 -23.72 -1.76
N LYS A 6 11.82 -23.08 -1.99
CA LYS A 6 13.10 -23.79 -2.14
C LYS A 6 13.71 -24.23 -0.81
N LEU A 7 13.54 -23.41 0.25
CA LEU A 7 14.09 -23.70 1.58
C LEU A 7 13.22 -24.65 2.39
N CYS A 8 11.92 -24.62 2.17
CA CYS A 8 10.93 -25.46 2.86
C CYS A 8 9.91 -26.03 1.87
N PRO A 9 10.28 -27.04 1.05
CA PRO A 9 9.41 -27.57 -0.02
C PRO A 9 8.14 -28.26 0.50
N HIS A 10 8.07 -28.58 1.81
CA HIS A 10 6.92 -29.23 2.45
C HIS A 10 6.03 -28.24 3.22
N VAL A 11 6.31 -26.95 3.17
CA VAL A 11 5.48 -25.91 3.82
C VAL A 11 4.44 -25.41 2.83
N GLU A 12 3.19 -25.57 3.20
CA GLU A 12 2.07 -24.96 2.48
C GLU A 12 1.88 -23.52 2.94
N ILE A 13 1.83 -22.58 2.00
CA ILE A 13 1.63 -21.14 2.26
C ILE A 13 0.31 -20.74 1.63
N SER A 14 -0.65 -20.37 2.48
CA SER A 14 -1.91 -19.76 2.05
C SER A 14 -1.87 -18.25 2.28
N THR A 15 -2.43 -17.49 1.37
CA THR A 15 -2.54 -16.02 1.51
C THR A 15 -3.99 -15.60 1.32
N CYS A 16 -4.43 -14.65 2.14
CA CYS A 16 -5.74 -14.00 2.00
C CYS A 16 -5.57 -12.48 2.04
N THR A 17 -6.55 -11.78 1.52
CA THR A 17 -6.61 -10.31 1.52
C THR A 17 -7.99 -9.89 2.00
N ALA A 18 -8.04 -8.94 2.94
CA ALA A 18 -9.27 -8.37 3.46
C ALA A 18 -9.00 -6.95 4.00
N LEU A 19 -10.02 -6.27 4.51
CA LEU A 19 -9.83 -5.00 5.22
C LEU A 19 -9.08 -5.23 6.53
N VAL A 20 -8.29 -4.25 6.95
CA VAL A 20 -7.42 -4.35 8.13
C VAL A 20 -8.15 -4.82 9.40
N PRO A 21 -9.36 -4.32 9.75
CA PRO A 21 -10.10 -4.81 10.92
C PRO A 21 -10.44 -6.31 10.85
N ASP A 22 -10.82 -6.81 9.67
CA ASP A 22 -11.16 -8.22 9.47
C ASP A 22 -9.91 -9.10 9.60
N LEU A 23 -8.78 -8.65 9.06
CA LEU A 23 -7.49 -9.35 9.19
C LEU A 23 -7.04 -9.47 10.65
N PHE A 24 -7.25 -8.43 11.47
CA PHE A 24 -6.98 -8.51 12.92
C PHE A 24 -7.89 -9.52 13.63
N ASN A 25 -9.17 -9.60 13.26
CA ASN A 25 -10.08 -10.61 13.78
C ASN A 25 -9.61 -12.03 13.42
N MET A 26 -9.22 -12.26 12.16
CA MET A 26 -8.66 -13.54 11.71
C MET A 26 -7.37 -13.89 12.47
N LEU A 27 -6.50 -12.91 12.72
CA LEU A 27 -5.28 -13.13 13.50
C LEU A 27 -5.57 -13.49 14.96
N LYS A 28 -6.59 -12.87 15.59
CA LYS A 28 -7.07 -13.21 16.93
C LYS A 28 -7.67 -14.61 17.01
N GLN A 29 -8.41 -15.02 16.00
CA GLN A 29 -9.05 -16.35 15.91
C GLN A 29 -8.06 -17.44 15.48
N ASN A 30 -6.83 -17.08 15.18
CA ASN A 30 -5.78 -17.97 14.69
C ASN A 30 -6.08 -18.58 13.30
N ASP A 31 -6.93 -17.92 12.50
CA ASP A 31 -7.21 -18.29 11.11
C ASP A 31 -6.04 -17.93 10.19
N ILE A 32 -5.24 -16.93 10.60
CA ILE A 32 -3.96 -16.57 9.97
C ILE A 32 -2.84 -16.54 11.00
N ASP A 33 -1.61 -16.82 10.56
CA ASP A 33 -0.43 -16.87 11.42
C ASP A 33 0.28 -15.53 11.55
N ILE A 34 0.34 -14.80 10.43
CA ILE A 34 1.09 -13.55 10.28
C ILE A 34 0.22 -12.58 9.48
N LEU A 35 0.22 -11.32 9.87
CA LEU A 35 -0.46 -10.24 9.18
C LEU A 35 0.56 -9.21 8.71
N TYR A 36 0.56 -8.92 7.39
CA TYR A 36 1.23 -7.76 6.81
C TYR A 36 0.17 -6.78 6.31
N PHE A 37 0.26 -5.52 6.73
CA PHE A 37 -0.73 -4.49 6.40
C PHE A 37 -0.10 -3.10 6.33
N LEU A 38 -0.80 -2.19 5.68
CA LEU A 38 -0.47 -0.77 5.57
C LEU A 38 -1.56 0.04 6.27
N ASP A 39 -1.23 0.73 7.36
CA ASP A 39 -2.18 1.56 8.13
C ASP A 39 -1.43 2.52 9.06
N GLU A 40 -2.14 3.24 9.91
CA GLU A 40 -1.54 3.95 11.04
C GLU A 40 -0.80 2.99 11.97
N LYS A 41 0.15 3.53 12.75
CA LYS A 41 0.87 2.71 13.73
C LYS A 41 -0.05 2.11 14.76
N ILE A 42 0.08 0.82 14.99
CA ILE A 42 -0.60 0.15 16.10
C ILE A 42 0.30 0.06 17.35
N TYR A 43 -0.31 0.16 18.52
CA TYR A 43 0.37 0.13 19.82
C TYR A 43 -0.23 -0.90 20.78
N PHE A 44 -0.97 -1.88 20.27
CA PHE A 44 -1.64 -2.87 21.11
C PHE A 44 -0.65 -3.94 21.58
N PRO A 45 -0.61 -4.25 22.89
CA PRO A 45 0.37 -5.17 23.47
C PRO A 45 0.16 -6.64 23.08
N GLU A 46 -0.99 -6.99 22.54
CA GLU A 46 -1.29 -8.35 22.05
C GLU A 46 -0.56 -8.72 20.73
N TRP A 47 0.00 -7.72 20.04
CA TRP A 47 0.70 -7.93 18.75
C TRP A 47 2.20 -7.81 18.93
N ILE A 48 2.94 -8.84 18.48
CA ILE A 48 4.38 -8.75 18.32
C ILE A 48 4.66 -8.15 16.95
N LYS A 49 5.23 -6.96 16.94
CA LYS A 49 5.58 -6.23 15.73
C LYS A 49 7.00 -6.60 15.30
N VAL A 50 7.12 -7.25 14.15
CA VAL A 50 8.39 -7.71 13.57
C VAL A 50 8.97 -6.66 12.62
N LEU A 51 8.10 -5.93 11.93
CA LEU A 51 8.47 -4.87 11.00
C LEU A 51 7.54 -3.67 11.22
N GLU A 52 8.12 -2.48 11.17
CA GLU A 52 7.40 -1.21 11.06
C GLU A 52 8.25 -0.25 10.24
N GLN A 53 7.72 0.20 9.11
CA GLN A 53 8.41 1.17 8.26
C GLN A 53 7.42 2.15 7.63
N PRO A 54 7.78 3.43 7.46
CA PRO A 54 6.94 4.41 6.81
C PRO A 54 6.86 4.12 5.31
N GLU A 55 5.66 4.28 4.78
CA GLU A 55 5.32 4.21 3.36
C GLU A 55 4.56 5.45 2.96
N LYS A 56 5.05 6.16 1.97
CA LYS A 56 4.41 7.36 1.44
C LYS A 56 3.38 7.00 0.39
N SER A 57 2.28 7.74 0.36
CA SER A 57 1.28 7.69 -0.70
C SER A 57 1.09 9.08 -1.28
N PHE A 58 0.96 9.16 -2.59
CA PHE A 58 0.91 10.43 -3.32
C PHE A 58 0.14 10.27 -4.63
N PHE A 59 -0.22 11.40 -5.24
CA PHE A 59 -0.81 11.39 -6.56
C PHE A 59 0.23 11.09 -7.63
N VAL A 60 -0.14 10.21 -8.56
CA VAL A 60 0.71 9.74 -9.65
C VAL A 60 -0.04 9.78 -10.98
N ALA A 61 0.70 10.00 -12.03
CA ALA A 61 0.21 9.98 -13.41
C ALA A 61 1.25 9.37 -14.35
N SER A 62 0.85 9.15 -15.61
CA SER A 62 1.80 8.86 -16.68
C SER A 62 2.80 10.01 -16.85
N ALA A 63 4.05 9.67 -17.17
CA ALA A 63 5.04 10.68 -17.58
C ALA A 63 4.64 11.43 -18.86
N ALA A 64 3.73 10.86 -19.67
CA ALA A 64 3.16 11.53 -20.84
C ALA A 64 1.99 12.46 -20.51
N SER A 65 1.52 12.49 -19.25
CA SER A 65 0.42 13.38 -18.83
C SER A 65 0.84 14.85 -18.91
N PRO A 66 -0.06 15.75 -19.32
CA PRO A 66 0.17 17.19 -19.23
C PRO A 66 0.49 17.64 -17.78
N LEU A 67 -0.06 16.97 -16.78
CA LEU A 67 0.19 17.24 -15.36
C LEU A 67 1.63 16.96 -14.94
N ALA A 68 2.35 16.07 -15.64
CA ALA A 68 3.71 15.66 -15.28
C ALA A 68 4.72 16.83 -15.23
N LYS A 69 4.45 17.92 -15.94
CA LYS A 69 5.31 19.11 -16.00
C LYS A 69 4.80 20.27 -15.16
N MET A 70 3.63 20.15 -14.58
CA MET A 70 3.02 21.20 -13.74
C MET A 70 3.63 21.16 -12.35
N LYS A 71 3.60 22.31 -11.69
CA LYS A 71 4.04 22.49 -10.30
C LYS A 71 2.90 23.02 -9.47
N GLN A 72 2.86 22.62 -8.19
CA GLN A 72 1.86 23.08 -7.23
C GLN A 72 0.43 22.97 -7.80
N ILE A 73 0.10 21.78 -8.35
CA ILE A 73 -1.21 21.52 -8.95
C ILE A 73 -2.27 21.70 -7.88
N SER A 74 -3.23 22.60 -8.11
CA SER A 74 -4.32 22.85 -7.15
C SER A 74 -5.23 21.63 -7.02
N ILE A 75 -5.92 21.54 -5.88
CA ILE A 75 -6.87 20.45 -5.63
C ILE A 75 -7.95 20.43 -6.71
N GLU A 76 -8.51 21.58 -7.05
CA GLU A 76 -9.56 21.70 -8.09
C GLU A 76 -9.08 21.17 -9.44
N ARG A 77 -7.84 21.53 -9.83
CA ARG A 77 -7.29 21.07 -11.10
C ARG A 77 -7.06 19.53 -11.09
N LEU A 78 -6.60 19.00 -9.97
CA LEU A 78 -6.38 17.57 -9.79
C LEU A 78 -7.68 16.77 -9.90
N LEU A 79 -8.75 17.28 -9.27
CA LEU A 79 -10.06 16.63 -9.25
C LEU A 79 -10.82 16.70 -10.60
N GLN A 80 -10.34 17.45 -11.58
CA GLN A 80 -10.86 17.45 -12.96
C GLN A 80 -10.37 16.25 -13.78
N GLU A 81 -9.31 15.57 -13.33
CA GLU A 81 -8.79 14.40 -14.04
C GLU A 81 -9.59 13.13 -13.72
N PRO A 82 -9.65 12.16 -14.63
CA PRO A 82 -10.19 10.84 -14.31
C PRO A 82 -9.40 10.20 -13.17
N LEU A 83 -10.06 9.93 -12.03
CA LEU A 83 -9.48 9.34 -10.84
C LEU A 83 -9.72 7.84 -10.83
N PHE A 84 -8.65 7.04 -10.80
CA PHE A 84 -8.68 5.61 -10.59
C PHE A 84 -8.23 5.33 -9.16
N LEU A 85 -9.12 4.86 -8.30
CA LEU A 85 -8.82 4.68 -6.87
C LEU A 85 -9.02 3.23 -6.46
N THR A 86 -8.35 2.84 -5.40
CA THR A 86 -8.63 1.59 -4.69
C THR A 86 -10.00 1.64 -4.02
N GLU A 87 -10.46 0.53 -3.48
CA GLU A 87 -11.73 0.44 -2.79
C GLU A 87 -11.80 1.36 -1.55
N LYS A 88 -13.02 1.79 -1.20
CA LYS A 88 -13.26 2.52 0.05
C LYS A 88 -12.83 1.69 1.26
N GLY A 89 -12.30 2.36 2.28
CA GLY A 89 -11.81 1.71 3.50
C GLY A 89 -10.33 1.32 3.47
N ILE A 90 -9.64 1.45 2.33
CA ILE A 90 -8.19 1.35 2.29
C ILE A 90 -7.58 2.57 2.99
N SER A 91 -6.68 2.35 3.94
CA SER A 91 -6.20 3.34 4.91
C SER A 91 -5.64 4.62 4.29
N TYR A 92 -4.74 4.52 3.31
CA TYR A 92 -4.15 5.71 2.67
C TYR A 92 -5.17 6.49 1.83
N ARG A 93 -6.14 5.80 1.20
CA ARG A 93 -7.24 6.45 0.49
C ARG A 93 -8.13 7.20 1.48
N TYR A 94 -8.52 6.54 2.57
CA TYR A 94 -9.35 7.15 3.61
C TYR A 94 -8.68 8.41 4.18
N ALA A 95 -7.38 8.36 4.49
CA ALA A 95 -6.65 9.52 4.99
C ALA A 95 -6.63 10.68 3.99
N MET A 96 -6.49 10.41 2.68
CA MET A 96 -6.59 11.43 1.64
C MET A 96 -8.01 11.99 1.52
N GLU A 97 -9.04 11.14 1.58
CA GLU A 97 -10.44 11.58 1.60
C GLU A 97 -10.72 12.50 2.78
N GLN A 98 -10.22 12.18 3.98
CA GLN A 98 -10.35 13.03 5.17
C GLN A 98 -9.64 14.39 4.99
N PHE A 99 -8.43 14.37 4.44
CA PHE A 99 -7.69 15.62 4.14
C PHE A 99 -8.48 16.52 3.17
N LEU A 100 -9.02 15.96 2.11
CA LEU A 100 -9.80 16.72 1.12
C LEU A 100 -11.13 17.22 1.69
N ALA A 101 -11.83 16.36 2.45
CA ALA A 101 -13.09 16.74 3.12
C ALA A 101 -12.90 17.88 4.10
N ALA A 102 -11.81 17.93 4.84
CA ALA A 102 -11.47 19.04 5.75
C ALA A 102 -11.27 20.38 5.00
N LYS A 103 -11.01 20.34 3.70
CA LYS A 103 -10.90 21.49 2.80
C LYS A 103 -12.15 21.76 1.96
N GLY A 104 -13.23 20.98 2.18
CA GLY A 104 -14.48 21.11 1.46
C GLY A 104 -14.53 20.40 0.09
N TYR A 105 -13.58 19.51 -0.18
CA TYR A 105 -13.55 18.73 -1.42
C TYR A 105 -13.96 17.28 -1.16
N GLU A 106 -14.54 16.65 -2.20
CA GLU A 106 -14.90 15.25 -2.20
C GLU A 106 -14.26 14.53 -3.39
N LEU A 107 -13.76 13.30 -3.16
CA LEU A 107 -13.22 12.46 -4.24
C LEU A 107 -14.36 11.73 -4.96
N HIS A 108 -14.46 11.95 -6.25
CA HIS A 108 -15.38 11.24 -7.14
C HIS A 108 -14.57 10.38 -8.11
N PRO A 109 -14.27 9.12 -7.77
CA PRO A 109 -13.49 8.27 -8.65
C PRO A 109 -14.25 8.00 -9.95
N PHE A 110 -13.55 8.07 -11.09
CA PHE A 110 -14.04 7.58 -12.36
C PHE A 110 -14.23 6.06 -12.32
N TRP A 111 -13.33 5.37 -11.63
CA TRP A 111 -13.41 3.92 -11.42
C TRP A 111 -12.74 3.51 -10.11
N GLU A 112 -13.45 2.67 -9.33
CA GLU A 112 -12.91 1.99 -8.14
C GLU A 112 -12.45 0.60 -8.50
N VAL A 113 -11.20 0.25 -8.19
CA VAL A 113 -10.57 -1.01 -8.58
C VAL A 113 -9.81 -1.60 -7.39
N GLY A 114 -10.19 -2.78 -6.91
CA GLY A 114 -9.53 -3.46 -5.79
C GLY A 114 -8.10 -3.95 -6.07
N ASN A 115 -7.60 -3.80 -7.31
CA ASN A 115 -6.29 -4.28 -7.71
C ASN A 115 -5.42 -3.11 -8.23
N THR A 116 -4.35 -2.80 -7.50
CA THR A 116 -3.41 -1.73 -7.85
C THR A 116 -2.65 -1.96 -9.15
N ASP A 117 -2.44 -3.22 -9.58
CA ASP A 117 -1.82 -3.52 -10.86
C ASP A 117 -2.69 -3.07 -12.04
N VAL A 118 -4.02 -3.22 -11.90
CA VAL A 118 -4.96 -2.70 -12.91
C VAL A 118 -4.87 -1.18 -12.99
N ILE A 119 -4.88 -0.51 -11.84
CA ILE A 119 -4.73 0.96 -11.78
C ILE A 119 -3.42 1.38 -12.45
N THR A 120 -2.31 0.75 -12.09
CA THR A 120 -1.00 1.07 -12.66
C THR A 120 -0.98 0.91 -14.18
N ARG A 121 -1.58 -0.16 -14.73
CA ARG A 121 -1.71 -0.35 -16.19
C ARG A 121 -2.54 0.73 -16.88
N LEU A 122 -3.57 1.25 -16.21
CA LEU A 122 -4.37 2.37 -16.72
C LEU A 122 -3.54 3.67 -16.76
N LEU A 123 -2.78 3.93 -15.68
CA LEU A 123 -1.89 5.09 -15.63
C LEU A 123 -0.81 5.05 -16.72
N LEU A 124 -0.20 3.88 -16.97
CA LEU A 124 0.81 3.70 -18.02
C LEU A 124 0.26 4.01 -19.42
N LYS A 125 -1.06 3.88 -19.63
CA LYS A 125 -1.75 4.26 -20.86
C LYS A 125 -2.22 5.73 -20.88
N ASN A 126 -1.81 6.53 -19.91
CA ASN A 126 -2.20 7.94 -19.75
C ASN A 126 -3.72 8.16 -19.67
N ASN A 127 -4.44 7.29 -18.96
CA ASN A 127 -5.90 7.37 -18.84
C ASN A 127 -6.39 8.25 -17.66
N GLY A 128 -5.50 8.87 -16.89
CA GLY A 128 -5.85 9.71 -15.75
C GLY A 128 -4.82 9.66 -14.64
N ILE A 129 -5.26 9.83 -13.40
CA ILE A 129 -4.41 9.89 -12.20
C ILE A 129 -4.89 8.91 -11.13
N SER A 130 -4.02 8.62 -10.16
CA SER A 130 -4.37 7.84 -8.98
C SER A 130 -3.62 8.33 -7.75
N PHE A 131 -4.11 7.94 -6.57
CA PHE A 131 -3.43 8.11 -5.29
C PHE A 131 -2.96 6.74 -4.79
N LEU A 132 -1.66 6.49 -4.78
CA LEU A 132 -1.07 5.17 -4.54
C LEU A 132 0.15 5.25 -3.62
N PRO A 133 0.41 4.17 -2.85
CA PRO A 133 1.65 4.02 -2.09
C PRO A 133 2.87 3.91 -3.01
N GLU A 134 4.00 4.42 -2.53
CA GLU A 134 5.26 4.43 -3.27
C GLU A 134 5.68 3.04 -3.75
N TYR A 135 5.53 2.02 -2.91
CA TYR A 135 5.98 0.65 -3.24
C TYR A 135 5.24 0.07 -4.47
N VAL A 136 4.01 0.52 -4.74
CA VAL A 136 3.23 0.09 -5.92
C VAL A 136 3.81 0.65 -7.22
N VAL A 137 4.31 1.88 -7.19
CA VAL A 137 4.70 2.64 -8.40
C VAL A 137 6.19 2.87 -8.53
N ARG A 138 6.98 2.47 -7.54
CA ARG A 138 8.43 2.76 -7.43
C ARG A 138 9.23 2.42 -8.68
N GLU A 139 9.06 1.23 -9.23
CA GLU A 139 9.79 0.80 -10.42
C GLU A 139 9.39 1.60 -11.67
N TYR A 140 8.12 1.96 -11.80
CA TYR A 140 7.62 2.76 -12.90
C TYR A 140 8.06 4.23 -12.80
N VAL A 141 8.17 4.76 -11.58
CA VAL A 141 8.73 6.10 -11.34
C VAL A 141 10.24 6.11 -11.62
N ARG A 142 10.97 5.11 -11.14
CA ARG A 142 12.41 4.96 -11.41
C ARG A 142 12.72 4.82 -12.91
N SER A 143 11.88 4.10 -13.64
CA SER A 143 12.02 3.93 -15.09
C SER A 143 11.50 5.12 -15.92
N GLY A 144 10.95 6.16 -15.27
CA GLY A 144 10.40 7.34 -15.94
C GLY A 144 9.09 7.12 -16.69
N GLN A 145 8.38 6.02 -16.44
CA GLN A 145 7.08 5.72 -17.05
C GLN A 145 5.93 6.41 -16.32
N LEU A 146 6.02 6.51 -14.99
CA LEU A 146 5.11 7.27 -14.14
C LEU A 146 5.86 8.39 -13.45
N VAL A 147 5.12 9.40 -13.00
CA VAL A 147 5.63 10.52 -12.22
C VAL A 147 4.79 10.75 -10.98
N VAL A 148 5.43 11.13 -9.90
CA VAL A 148 4.76 11.71 -8.74
C VAL A 148 4.39 13.15 -9.09
N LEU A 149 3.11 13.49 -8.91
CA LEU A 149 2.62 14.82 -9.21
C LEU A 149 2.99 15.81 -8.07
N ASP A 150 3.46 16.98 -8.45
CA ASP A 150 3.71 18.08 -7.53
C ASP A 150 2.38 18.83 -7.30
N THR A 151 1.75 18.60 -6.16
CA THR A 151 0.38 19.06 -5.86
C THR A 151 0.30 19.79 -4.53
N GLU A 152 -0.78 20.52 -4.31
CA GLU A 152 -1.13 21.12 -3.00
C GLU A 152 -1.55 20.05 -1.97
N CYS A 153 -1.84 18.82 -2.41
CA CYS A 153 -2.12 17.72 -1.51
C CYS A 153 -0.80 17.20 -0.90
N PRO A 154 -0.76 16.96 0.41
CA PRO A 154 0.42 16.38 1.03
C PRO A 154 0.59 14.92 0.62
N GLU A 155 1.81 14.43 0.72
CA GLU A 155 2.01 13.00 0.82
C GLU A 155 1.38 12.46 2.12
N ILE A 156 0.67 11.36 2.04
CA ILE A 156 0.15 10.67 3.21
C ILE A 156 1.13 9.57 3.60
N VAL A 157 1.57 9.60 4.86
CA VAL A 157 2.46 8.57 5.39
C VAL A 157 1.65 7.57 6.20
N MET A 158 1.65 6.32 5.75
CA MET A 158 1.17 5.15 6.46
C MET A 158 2.35 4.28 6.89
N TRP A 159 2.08 3.20 7.58
CA TRP A 159 3.12 2.30 8.09
C TRP A 159 2.86 0.89 7.60
N SER A 160 3.82 0.37 6.85
CA SER A 160 3.87 -1.07 6.56
C SER A 160 4.29 -1.81 7.82
N GLN A 161 3.44 -2.69 8.30
CA GLN A 161 3.64 -3.39 9.55
C GLN A 161 3.48 -4.90 9.33
N LEU A 162 4.38 -5.68 9.93
CA LEU A 162 4.32 -7.14 9.97
C LEU A 162 4.17 -7.56 11.42
N VAL A 163 3.07 -8.23 11.73
CA VAL A 163 2.74 -8.61 13.11
C VAL A 163 2.27 -10.06 13.20
N TYR A 164 2.37 -10.62 14.40
CA TYR A 164 1.71 -11.85 14.80
C TYR A 164 1.19 -11.74 16.24
N HIS A 165 0.27 -12.63 16.62
CA HIS A 165 -0.30 -12.59 17.97
C HIS A 165 0.75 -13.06 19.01
N ARG A 166 0.84 -12.35 20.16
CA ARG A 166 1.83 -12.64 21.22
C ARG A 166 1.78 -14.09 21.71
N ASN A 167 0.60 -14.68 21.78
CA ASN A 167 0.41 -16.07 22.23
C ASN A 167 0.61 -17.11 21.12
N LYS A 168 1.02 -16.67 19.92
CA LYS A 168 1.29 -17.58 18.82
C LYS A 168 2.53 -18.42 19.10
N SER A 169 2.41 -19.73 18.95
CA SER A 169 3.56 -20.61 18.96
C SER A 169 4.33 -20.44 17.66
N VAL A 170 5.48 -19.77 17.74
CA VAL A 170 6.32 -19.48 16.58
C VAL A 170 7.08 -20.74 16.19
N THR A 171 6.70 -21.34 15.06
CA THR A 171 7.36 -22.55 14.54
C THR A 171 8.68 -22.20 13.83
N PRO A 172 9.61 -23.18 13.63
CA PRO A 172 10.82 -22.97 12.83
C PRO A 172 10.52 -22.43 11.41
N GLN A 173 9.43 -22.90 10.80
CA GLN A 173 8.98 -22.48 9.47
C GLN A 173 8.52 -21.01 9.47
N MET A 174 7.78 -20.61 10.50
CA MET A 174 7.36 -19.22 10.70
C MET A 174 8.56 -18.30 10.90
N ASN A 175 9.54 -18.71 11.72
CA ASN A 175 10.79 -17.94 11.90
C ASN A 175 11.53 -17.76 10.58
N LEU A 176 11.71 -18.83 9.82
CA LEU A 176 12.36 -18.75 8.51
C LEU A 176 11.61 -17.82 7.55
N PHE A 177 10.27 -17.86 7.56
CA PHE A 177 9.45 -16.95 6.77
C PHE A 177 9.72 -15.48 7.15
N LEU A 178 9.72 -15.17 8.45
CA LEU A 178 9.99 -13.83 8.95
C LEU A 178 11.40 -13.35 8.57
N GLU A 179 12.42 -14.18 8.71
CA GLU A 179 13.80 -13.88 8.33
C GLU A 179 13.94 -13.57 6.83
N VAL A 180 13.31 -14.39 5.97
CA VAL A 180 13.34 -14.19 4.51
C VAL A 180 12.68 -12.88 4.12
N ILE A 181 11.53 -12.54 4.73
CA ILE A 181 10.84 -11.28 4.48
C ILE A 181 11.68 -10.09 4.93
N LEU A 182 12.18 -10.10 6.16
CA LEU A 182 12.98 -9.00 6.71
C LEU A 182 14.22 -8.74 5.87
N LYS A 183 14.91 -9.81 5.44
CA LYS A 183 16.08 -9.69 4.56
C LYS A 183 15.72 -9.11 3.20
N HIS A 184 14.59 -9.49 2.62
CA HIS A 184 14.15 -8.96 1.33
C HIS A 184 13.77 -7.48 1.41
N ILE A 185 13.04 -7.08 2.45
CA ILE A 185 12.65 -5.68 2.67
C ILE A 185 13.87 -4.81 2.92
N GLY A 186 14.88 -5.30 3.66
CA GLY A 186 16.17 -4.60 3.84
C GLY A 186 16.90 -4.35 2.53
N GLN A 187 16.87 -5.29 1.60
CA GLN A 187 17.50 -5.18 0.27
C GLN A 187 16.77 -4.23 -0.71
N LEU A 188 15.50 -3.91 -0.47
CA LEU A 188 14.76 -2.95 -1.29
C LEU A 188 15.06 -1.48 -0.94
N LYS A 189 15.83 -1.24 0.13
CA LYS A 189 16.20 0.11 0.60
C LYS A 189 17.58 0.57 0.11
N GLU A 190 18.37 -0.33 -0.42
CA GLU A 190 19.66 -0.05 -1.08
C GLU A 190 19.44 0.20 -2.59
#